data_eefc231c40d136868d921115cba6d350
#
_entry.id   eefc231c40d136868d921115cba6d350
#
_cell.length_a   1.000
_cell.length_b   1.000
_cell.length_c   1.000
_cell.angle_alpha   90.00
_cell.angle_beta   90.00
_cell.angle_gamma   90.00
#
_symmetry.space_group_name_H-M   'P 1'
#
loop_
_entity.id
_entity.type
_entity.pdbx_description
1 polymer ?
#
loop_
_entity_poly.entity_id
_entity_poly.type
_entity_poly.pdbx_seq_one_letter_code
_entity_poly.pdbx_strand_id
1 'polypeptide(L)'
;VDKDAELTLIIDKANGDFLKLKGEAQLIGGIDESGKTTLTGRYELKKGVYEMTFNFLKRKFEIEEGSYILWTGEPTSANINITAVYKSQTAPLDLLDKQLGDVSATIRNTYKQKLPFETLLKMNGELLKPEISFDIRLPEGNYNVSSEIVNTTRTKLAQLRQQPDELNKQVFALLLLNRFIGENP
;
A
#
# COMPACT_ATOMS: atom_id res chain seq x y z
N VAL A 1 -24.66 -5.37 7.39
CA VAL A 1 -24.49 -5.21 5.94
C VAL A 1 -24.02 -6.55 5.37
N ASP A 2 -24.67 -6.97 4.31
CA ASP A 2 -24.34 -8.23 3.62
C ASP A 2 -22.88 -8.18 3.12
N LYS A 3 -22.19 -9.32 3.20
CA LYS A 3 -20.79 -9.49 2.75
C LYS A 3 -20.57 -9.13 1.26
N ASP A 4 -21.63 -9.15 0.47
CA ASP A 4 -21.59 -8.82 -0.96
C ASP A 4 -21.95 -7.36 -1.24
N ALA A 5 -22.28 -6.57 -0.21
CA ALA A 5 -22.55 -5.15 -0.37
C ALA A 5 -21.27 -4.38 -0.70
N GLU A 6 -21.38 -3.53 -1.70
CA GLU A 6 -20.27 -2.72 -2.18
C GLU A 6 -20.47 -1.26 -1.79
N LEU A 7 -19.44 -0.65 -1.24
CA LEU A 7 -19.40 0.77 -0.93
C LEU A 7 -18.41 1.45 -1.90
N THR A 8 -18.86 2.50 -2.57
CA THR A 8 -18.00 3.32 -3.41
C THR A 8 -17.91 4.73 -2.83
N LEU A 9 -16.69 5.18 -2.58
CA LEU A 9 -16.40 6.53 -2.11
C LEU A 9 -15.61 7.27 -3.18
N ILE A 10 -16.11 8.43 -3.59
CA ILE A 10 -15.40 9.29 -4.52
C ILE A 10 -14.46 10.18 -3.71
N ILE A 11 -13.15 10.02 -3.93
CA ILE A 11 -12.11 10.74 -3.18
C ILE A 11 -11.79 12.06 -3.85
N ASP A 12 -11.68 12.07 -5.19
CA ASP A 12 -11.43 13.26 -5.97
C ASP A 12 -12.25 13.22 -7.26
N LYS A 13 -13.29 14.06 -7.32
CA LYS A 13 -14.18 14.12 -8.50
C LYS A 13 -13.48 14.63 -9.75
N ALA A 14 -12.53 15.57 -9.59
CA ALA A 14 -11.85 16.17 -10.72
C ALA A 14 -10.97 15.17 -11.47
N ASN A 15 -10.31 14.29 -10.74
CA ASN A 15 -9.44 13.24 -11.29
C ASN A 15 -10.16 11.89 -11.47
N GLY A 16 -11.36 11.75 -10.91
CA GLY A 16 -12.10 10.48 -10.91
C GLY A 16 -11.55 9.45 -9.93
N ASP A 17 -10.78 9.87 -8.95
CA ASP A 17 -10.21 8.99 -7.94
C ASP A 17 -11.31 8.44 -7.03
N PHE A 18 -11.31 7.14 -6.81
CA PHE A 18 -12.35 6.49 -6.02
C PHE A 18 -11.82 5.33 -5.21
N LEU A 19 -12.55 5.02 -4.15
CA LEU A 19 -12.32 3.87 -3.28
C LEU A 19 -13.57 3.00 -3.34
N LYS A 20 -13.40 1.76 -3.77
CA LYS A 20 -14.48 0.77 -3.89
C LYS A 20 -14.19 -0.38 -2.93
N LEU A 21 -15.12 -0.64 -2.00
CA LEU A 21 -14.92 -1.57 -0.92
C LEU A 21 -16.01 -2.64 -0.88
N LYS A 22 -15.62 -3.86 -0.59
CA LYS A 22 -16.51 -4.97 -0.21
C LYS A 22 -16.03 -5.58 1.10
N GLY A 23 -16.98 -5.93 1.95
CA GLY A 23 -16.65 -6.54 3.23
C GLY A 23 -17.87 -6.84 4.08
N GLU A 24 -17.61 -7.23 5.32
CA GLU A 24 -18.63 -7.53 6.30
C GLU A 24 -18.71 -6.42 7.34
N ALA A 25 -19.87 -5.83 7.48
CA ALA A 25 -20.10 -4.79 8.46
C ALA A 25 -21.11 -5.28 9.50
N GLN A 26 -20.74 -5.16 10.77
CA GLN A 26 -21.62 -5.32 11.92
C GLN A 26 -21.73 -3.97 12.58
N LEU A 27 -22.76 -3.20 12.19
CA LEU A 27 -22.94 -1.83 12.62
C LEU A 27 -24.27 -1.66 13.32
N ILE A 28 -24.26 -0.89 14.41
CA ILE A 28 -25.46 -0.50 15.14
C ILE A 28 -25.58 1.01 15.03
N GLY A 29 -26.64 1.47 14.36
CA GLY A 29 -27.01 2.87 14.30
C GLY A 29 -28.02 3.20 15.38
N GLY A 30 -27.98 4.44 15.87
CA GLY A 30 -28.91 4.91 16.88
C GLY A 30 -28.98 6.42 16.95
N ILE A 31 -29.79 6.90 17.89
CA ILE A 31 -29.89 8.32 18.23
C ILE A 31 -29.70 8.41 19.73
N ASP A 32 -28.76 9.25 20.17
CA ASP A 32 -28.50 9.46 21.59
C ASP A 32 -29.54 10.40 22.25
N GLU A 33 -29.41 10.58 23.56
CA GLU A 33 -30.33 11.43 24.32
C GLU A 33 -30.37 12.89 23.85
N SER A 34 -29.30 13.35 23.22
CA SER A 34 -29.20 14.70 22.66
C SER A 34 -29.78 14.81 21.23
N GLY A 35 -30.26 13.72 20.66
CA GLY A 35 -30.77 13.67 19.30
C GLY A 35 -29.71 13.50 18.22
N LYS A 36 -28.46 13.25 18.57
CA LYS A 36 -27.39 12.98 17.61
C LYS A 36 -27.41 11.54 17.13
N THR A 37 -27.14 11.38 15.84
CA THR A 37 -26.94 10.06 15.24
C THR A 37 -25.68 9.42 15.78
N THR A 38 -25.77 8.16 16.19
CA THR A 38 -24.61 7.36 16.60
C THR A 38 -24.42 6.17 15.67
N LEU A 39 -23.19 5.75 15.54
CA LEU A 39 -22.81 4.57 14.77
C LEU A 39 -21.73 3.81 15.53
N THR A 40 -21.94 2.52 15.75
CA THR A 40 -21.00 1.67 16.48
C THR A 40 -20.83 0.37 15.74
N GLY A 41 -19.60 -0.11 15.63
CA GLY A 41 -19.30 -1.39 15.05
C GLY A 41 -18.11 -1.38 14.12
N ARG A 42 -17.86 -2.52 13.51
CA ARG A 42 -16.70 -2.78 12.68
C ARG A 42 -17.10 -3.14 11.26
N TYR A 43 -16.44 -2.54 10.30
CA TYR A 43 -16.51 -2.91 8.90
C TYR A 43 -15.19 -3.55 8.51
N GLU A 44 -15.18 -4.86 8.30
CA GLU A 44 -14.01 -5.59 7.83
C GLU A 44 -13.99 -5.64 6.32
N LEU A 45 -12.88 -5.23 5.73
CA LEU A 45 -12.72 -5.17 4.30
C LEU A 45 -12.18 -6.51 3.80
N LYS A 46 -12.90 -7.13 2.88
CA LYS A 46 -12.52 -8.40 2.24
C LYS A 46 -11.84 -8.16 0.89
N LYS A 47 -12.36 -7.19 0.16
CA LYS A 47 -11.83 -6.76 -1.14
C LYS A 47 -12.04 -5.28 -1.31
N GLY A 48 -11.22 -4.68 -2.12
CA GLY A 48 -11.42 -3.29 -2.48
C GLY A 48 -10.36 -2.83 -3.45
N VAL A 49 -10.65 -1.71 -4.07
CA VAL A 49 -9.78 -1.05 -5.03
C VAL A 49 -9.76 0.43 -4.70
N TYR A 50 -8.55 0.97 -4.62
CA TYR A 50 -8.33 2.41 -4.56
C TYR A 50 -7.66 2.83 -5.87
N GLU A 51 -8.35 3.65 -6.65
CA GLU A 51 -7.79 4.22 -7.89
C GLU A 51 -7.43 5.67 -7.64
N MET A 52 -6.16 5.99 -7.82
CA MET A 52 -5.67 7.36 -7.64
C MET A 52 -4.85 7.82 -8.84
N THR A 53 -4.85 9.12 -9.07
CA THR A 53 -4.13 9.76 -10.16
C THR A 53 -2.91 10.51 -9.64
N PHE A 54 -1.75 10.19 -10.23
CA PHE A 54 -0.49 10.92 -10.01
C PHE A 54 -0.03 11.50 -11.34
N ASN A 55 0.07 12.82 -11.45
CA ASN A 55 0.62 13.47 -12.65
C ASN A 55 0.11 12.86 -13.97
N PHE A 56 -1.23 12.73 -14.08
CA PHE A 56 -1.93 12.12 -15.23
C PHE A 56 -1.81 10.60 -15.33
N LEU A 57 -1.07 9.95 -14.44
CA LEU A 57 -0.99 8.49 -14.39
C LEU A 57 -1.99 7.95 -13.38
N LYS A 58 -2.82 7.02 -13.81
CA LYS A 58 -3.74 6.31 -12.92
C LYS A 58 -3.05 5.07 -12.35
N ARG A 59 -3.15 4.91 -11.02
CA ARG A 59 -2.61 3.74 -10.32
C ARG A 59 -3.72 3.08 -9.51
N LYS A 60 -3.79 1.78 -9.65
CA LYS A 60 -4.80 0.96 -8.99
C LYS A 60 -4.15 0.20 -7.84
N PHE A 61 -4.64 0.46 -6.63
CA PHE A 61 -4.24 -0.26 -5.43
C PHE A 61 -5.32 -1.27 -5.08
N GLU A 62 -4.92 -2.44 -4.64
CA GLU A 62 -5.81 -3.45 -4.06
C GLU A 62 -5.83 -3.31 -2.55
N ILE A 63 -7.01 -3.29 -1.94
CA ILE A 63 -7.13 -3.26 -0.49
C ILE A 63 -6.80 -4.64 0.07
N GLU A 64 -5.88 -4.68 1.03
CA GLU A 64 -5.45 -5.92 1.67
C GLU A 64 -6.52 -6.42 2.64
N GLU A 65 -6.78 -7.73 2.61
CA GLU A 65 -7.70 -8.37 3.55
C GLU A 65 -7.22 -8.16 5.00
N GLY A 66 -8.14 -7.94 5.92
CA GLY A 66 -7.84 -7.57 7.29
C GLY A 66 -7.83 -6.08 7.55
N SER A 67 -7.92 -5.25 6.51
CA SER A 67 -8.17 -3.81 6.66
C SER A 67 -9.57 -3.61 7.26
N TYR A 68 -9.74 -2.55 8.06
CA TYR A 68 -11.02 -2.31 8.72
C TYR A 68 -11.28 -0.83 9.01
N ILE A 69 -12.56 -0.53 9.23
CA ILE A 69 -13.05 0.74 9.74
C ILE A 69 -13.85 0.45 11.01
N LEU A 70 -13.55 1.14 12.10
CA LEU A 70 -14.18 0.95 13.40
C LEU A 70 -14.86 2.23 13.86
N TRP A 71 -16.18 2.16 14.09
CA TRP A 71 -16.96 3.24 14.68
C TRP A 71 -17.22 2.96 16.15
N THR A 72 -17.10 3.99 16.99
CA THR A 72 -17.28 3.90 18.44
C THR A 72 -18.34 4.87 18.99
N GLY A 73 -19.14 5.45 18.10
CA GLY A 73 -20.25 6.33 18.48
C GLY A 73 -20.47 7.46 17.48
N GLU A 74 -19.53 8.38 17.35
CA GLU A 74 -19.62 9.49 16.41
C GLU A 74 -19.38 8.99 14.98
N PRO A 75 -20.34 9.14 14.03
CA PRO A 75 -20.18 8.64 12.66
C PRO A 75 -18.97 9.22 11.91
N THR A 76 -18.53 10.42 12.25
CA THR A 76 -17.40 11.08 11.61
C THR A 76 -16.05 10.80 12.30
N SER A 77 -16.07 10.11 13.43
CA SER A 77 -14.87 9.82 14.25
C SER A 77 -14.48 8.34 14.20
N ALA A 78 -14.62 7.71 13.05
CA ALA A 78 -14.19 6.34 12.87
C ALA A 78 -12.66 6.24 12.90
N ASN A 79 -12.18 5.11 13.38
CA ASN A 79 -10.76 4.73 13.30
C ASN A 79 -10.58 3.75 12.15
N ILE A 80 -9.53 3.96 11.38
CA ILE A 80 -9.23 3.10 10.24
C ILE A 80 -7.87 2.41 10.40
N ASN A 81 -7.78 1.23 9.81
CA ASN A 81 -6.52 0.52 9.59
C ASN A 81 -6.63 -0.14 8.22
N ILE A 82 -6.21 0.59 7.20
CA ILE A 82 -6.36 0.18 5.81
C ILE A 82 -4.99 0.10 5.17
N THR A 83 -4.71 -1.01 4.51
CA THR A 83 -3.51 -1.20 3.69
C THR A 83 -3.93 -1.39 2.24
N ALA A 84 -3.42 -0.53 1.37
CA ALA A 84 -3.62 -0.61 -0.07
C ALA A 84 -2.29 -1.01 -0.74
N VAL A 85 -2.36 -1.92 -1.71
CA VAL A 85 -1.19 -2.56 -2.32
C VAL A 85 -1.16 -2.29 -3.81
N TYR A 86 -0.04 -1.76 -4.29
CA TYR A 86 0.27 -1.62 -5.71
C TYR A 86 1.36 -2.63 -6.10
N LYS A 87 1.06 -3.48 -7.07
CA LYS A 87 1.99 -4.52 -7.53
C LYS A 87 2.73 -4.08 -8.77
N SER A 88 4.05 -4.27 -8.78
CA SER A 88 4.89 -3.97 -9.94
C SER A 88 5.98 -5.02 -10.16
N GLN A 89 6.19 -5.39 -11.42
CA GLN A 89 7.30 -6.27 -11.81
C GLN A 89 8.52 -5.40 -12.10
N THR A 90 9.54 -5.49 -11.26
CA THR A 90 10.68 -4.57 -11.29
C THR A 90 11.98 -5.31 -10.98
N ALA A 91 13.04 -5.02 -11.71
CA ALA A 91 14.37 -5.56 -11.42
C ALA A 91 14.96 -4.90 -10.17
N PRO A 92 15.56 -5.66 -9.25
CA PRO A 92 16.16 -5.08 -8.04
C PRO A 92 17.50 -4.37 -8.27
N LEU A 93 18.08 -4.44 -9.46
CA LEU A 93 19.44 -3.96 -9.73
C LEU A 93 19.70 -2.53 -9.25
N ASP A 94 18.85 -1.59 -9.67
CA ASP A 94 19.06 -0.17 -9.35
C ASP A 94 18.90 0.11 -7.85
N LEU A 95 18.08 -0.68 -7.16
CA LEU A 95 17.94 -0.61 -5.71
C LEU A 95 19.21 -1.05 -4.98
N LEU A 96 19.93 -2.01 -5.56
CA LEU A 96 21.06 -2.70 -4.93
C LEU A 96 22.42 -2.26 -5.48
N ASP A 97 22.48 -1.26 -6.35
CA ASP A 97 23.69 -0.90 -7.06
C ASP A 97 24.89 -0.64 -6.15
N LYS A 98 24.72 0.07 -5.05
CA LYS A 98 25.79 0.31 -4.07
C LYS A 98 26.21 -0.97 -3.33
N GLN A 99 25.26 -1.85 -2.97
CA GLN A 99 25.55 -3.07 -2.27
C GLN A 99 26.33 -4.07 -3.14
N LEU A 100 26.08 -4.05 -4.45
CA LEU A 100 26.79 -4.93 -5.39
C LEU A 100 28.21 -4.48 -5.65
N GLY A 101 28.48 -3.17 -5.60
CA GLY A 101 29.83 -2.63 -5.83
C GLY A 101 30.43 -3.12 -7.13
N ASP A 102 31.69 -3.63 -7.06
CA ASP A 102 32.49 -4.04 -8.21
C ASP A 102 32.31 -5.54 -8.55
N VAL A 103 31.12 -6.07 -8.42
CA VAL A 103 30.84 -7.46 -8.83
C VAL A 103 30.97 -7.61 -10.36
N SER A 104 31.20 -8.85 -10.82
CA SER A 104 31.30 -9.14 -12.24
C SER A 104 30.01 -8.79 -12.99
N ALA A 105 30.12 -8.53 -14.30
CA ALA A 105 28.96 -8.28 -15.16
C ALA A 105 27.99 -9.46 -15.14
N THR A 106 28.48 -10.69 -15.03
CA THR A 106 27.66 -11.90 -14.95
C THR A 106 26.80 -11.89 -13.69
N ILE A 107 27.36 -11.58 -12.53
CA ILE A 107 26.62 -11.46 -11.26
C ILE A 107 25.63 -10.32 -11.33
N ARG A 108 26.05 -9.13 -11.78
CA ARG A 108 25.20 -7.95 -11.93
C ARG A 108 23.99 -8.23 -12.81
N ASN A 109 24.16 -8.96 -13.90
CA ASN A 109 23.09 -9.34 -14.83
C ASN A 109 22.01 -10.22 -14.18
N THR A 110 22.36 -11.02 -13.15
CA THR A 110 21.36 -11.82 -12.43
C THR A 110 20.36 -10.96 -11.67
N TYR A 111 20.72 -9.74 -11.29
CA TYR A 111 19.85 -8.76 -10.60
C TYR A 111 18.94 -7.96 -11.56
N LYS A 112 19.03 -8.20 -12.85
CA LYS A 112 18.13 -7.59 -13.86
C LYS A 112 16.82 -8.36 -14.00
N GLN A 113 16.70 -9.53 -13.42
CA GLN A 113 15.46 -10.29 -13.44
C GLN A 113 14.40 -9.59 -12.59
N LYS A 114 13.21 -9.44 -13.16
CA LYS A 114 12.10 -8.75 -12.49
C LYS A 114 11.51 -9.59 -11.36
N LEU A 115 11.22 -8.95 -10.26
CA LEU A 115 10.57 -9.52 -9.09
C LEU A 115 9.26 -8.78 -8.81
N PRO A 116 8.26 -9.45 -8.19
CA PRO A 116 6.94 -8.86 -7.94
C PRO A 116 6.95 -8.03 -6.65
N PHE A 117 7.45 -6.81 -6.72
CA PHE A 117 7.43 -5.89 -5.59
C PHE A 117 6.02 -5.36 -5.32
N GLU A 118 5.70 -5.17 -4.06
CA GLU A 118 4.47 -4.56 -3.60
C GLU A 118 4.77 -3.25 -2.90
N THR A 119 4.17 -2.17 -3.38
CA THR A 119 4.17 -0.87 -2.71
C THR A 119 2.95 -0.80 -1.82
N LEU A 120 3.15 -0.53 -0.53
CA LEU A 120 2.09 -0.46 0.46
C LEU A 120 1.79 0.99 0.80
N LEU A 121 0.53 1.36 0.74
CA LEU A 121 -0.01 2.60 1.28
C LEU A 121 -0.80 2.24 2.54
N LYS A 122 -0.29 2.66 3.70
CA LYS A 122 -0.91 2.37 5.00
C LYS A 122 -1.60 3.61 5.53
N MET A 123 -2.88 3.47 5.84
CA MET A 123 -3.72 4.53 6.41
C MET A 123 -4.21 4.09 7.78
N ASN A 124 -3.85 4.84 8.82
CA ASN A 124 -4.18 4.54 10.20
C ASN A 124 -4.74 5.76 10.92
N GLY A 125 -5.51 5.52 11.97
CA GLY A 125 -6.02 6.57 12.84
C GLY A 125 -7.39 7.07 12.42
N GLU A 126 -7.62 8.37 12.48
CA GLU A 126 -8.94 8.96 12.24
C GLU A 126 -9.31 8.95 10.76
N LEU A 127 -10.55 8.55 10.45
CA LEU A 127 -11.06 8.45 9.07
C LEU A 127 -10.90 9.75 8.28
N LEU A 128 -11.19 10.91 8.89
CA LEU A 128 -11.15 12.20 8.21
C LEU A 128 -9.75 12.82 8.15
N LYS A 129 -8.83 12.34 8.96
CA LYS A 129 -7.44 12.80 9.01
C LYS A 129 -6.51 11.64 9.32
N PRO A 130 -6.38 10.67 8.42
CA PRO A 130 -5.54 9.50 8.68
C PRO A 130 -4.06 9.85 8.64
N GLU A 131 -3.27 9.10 9.38
CA GLU A 131 -1.83 9.06 9.22
C GLU A 131 -1.52 8.14 8.04
N ILE A 132 -0.74 8.65 7.09
CA ILE A 132 -0.37 7.93 5.88
C ILE A 132 1.12 7.59 5.94
N SER A 133 1.44 6.33 5.70
CA SER A 133 2.81 5.85 5.57
C SER A 133 2.94 4.90 4.39
N PHE A 134 4.18 4.72 3.93
CA PHE A 134 4.47 3.84 2.80
C PHE A 134 5.44 2.75 3.21
N ASP A 135 5.43 1.66 2.48
CA ASP A 135 6.41 0.59 2.59
C ASP A 135 6.57 -0.08 1.23
N ILE A 136 7.64 -0.85 1.10
CA ILE A 136 7.89 -1.72 -0.06
C ILE A 136 8.13 -3.13 0.48
N ARG A 137 7.44 -4.09 -0.11
CA ARG A 137 7.51 -5.49 0.30
C ARG A 137 7.82 -6.38 -0.89
N LEU A 138 8.68 -7.36 -0.69
CA LEU A 138 8.81 -8.50 -1.57
C LEU A 138 8.11 -9.67 -0.89
N PRO A 139 6.92 -10.09 -1.39
CA PRO A 139 6.15 -11.15 -0.73
C PRO A 139 6.90 -12.48 -0.74
N GLU A 140 6.50 -13.38 0.14
CA GLU A 140 7.02 -14.75 0.14
C GLU A 140 6.60 -15.48 -1.14
N GLY A 141 7.50 -16.29 -1.66
CA GLY A 141 7.24 -17.05 -2.88
C GLY A 141 8.50 -17.59 -3.53
N ASN A 142 8.31 -18.37 -4.58
CA ASN A 142 9.40 -18.87 -5.40
C ASN A 142 9.43 -18.08 -6.72
N TYR A 143 10.52 -17.34 -6.93
CA TYR A 143 10.64 -16.42 -8.05
C TYR A 143 11.61 -16.90 -9.15
N ASN A 144 12.08 -18.14 -9.06
CA ASN A 144 13.08 -18.70 -9.98
C ASN A 144 14.39 -17.87 -10.04
N VAL A 145 14.74 -17.23 -8.94
CA VAL A 145 16.02 -16.55 -8.73
C VAL A 145 16.73 -17.18 -7.54
N SER A 146 18.02 -16.92 -7.41
CA SER A 146 18.76 -17.44 -6.27
C SER A 146 18.27 -16.85 -4.96
N SER A 147 18.37 -17.62 -3.87
CA SER A 147 18.01 -17.13 -2.54
C SER A 147 18.88 -15.95 -2.10
N GLU A 148 20.10 -15.83 -2.62
CA GLU A 148 20.98 -14.70 -2.37
C GLU A 148 20.38 -13.39 -2.87
N ILE A 149 19.82 -13.37 -4.09
CA ILE A 149 19.15 -12.20 -4.65
C ILE A 149 17.97 -11.77 -3.78
N VAL A 150 17.13 -12.72 -3.38
CA VAL A 150 15.99 -12.47 -2.52
C VAL A 150 16.42 -11.92 -1.16
N ASN A 151 17.40 -12.55 -0.53
CA ASN A 151 17.89 -12.14 0.79
C ASN A 151 18.56 -10.76 0.75
N THR A 152 19.38 -10.48 -0.26
CA THR A 152 20.02 -9.18 -0.45
C THR A 152 18.95 -8.09 -0.65
N THR A 153 17.94 -8.37 -1.45
CA THR A 153 16.82 -7.45 -1.69
C THR A 153 16.05 -7.16 -0.39
N ARG A 154 15.69 -8.20 0.36
CA ARG A 154 14.97 -8.03 1.63
C ARG A 154 15.79 -7.28 2.68
N THR A 155 17.10 -7.53 2.73
CA THR A 155 17.99 -6.79 3.62
C THR A 155 18.00 -5.30 3.28
N LYS A 156 18.07 -4.96 1.99
CA LYS A 156 18.01 -3.57 1.55
C LYS A 156 16.67 -2.91 1.90
N LEU A 157 15.56 -3.61 1.71
CA LEU A 157 14.24 -3.09 2.10
C LEU A 157 14.16 -2.85 3.61
N ALA A 158 14.72 -3.74 4.42
CA ALA A 158 14.79 -3.54 5.87
C ALA A 158 15.61 -2.31 6.26
N GLN A 159 16.73 -2.06 5.57
CA GLN A 159 17.54 -0.86 5.77
C GLN A 159 16.78 0.40 5.38
N LEU A 160 16.03 0.38 4.27
CA LEU A 160 15.22 1.50 3.82
C LEU A 160 14.14 1.88 4.83
N ARG A 161 13.57 0.92 5.54
CA ARG A 161 12.57 1.18 6.60
C ARG A 161 13.14 2.01 7.75
N GLN A 162 14.46 2.02 7.92
CA GLN A 162 15.15 2.88 8.89
C GLN A 162 15.46 4.28 8.32
N GLN A 163 15.19 4.50 7.04
CA GLN A 163 15.46 5.74 6.32
C GLN A 163 14.20 6.18 5.55
N PRO A 164 13.21 6.77 6.24
CA PRO A 164 11.89 7.06 5.63
C PRO A 164 11.96 7.91 4.36
N ASP A 165 12.87 8.87 4.28
CA ASP A 165 13.01 9.73 3.11
C ASP A 165 13.49 8.94 1.89
N GLU A 166 14.45 8.04 2.07
CA GLU A 166 14.95 7.17 1.00
C GLU A 166 13.89 6.13 0.60
N LEU A 167 13.19 5.57 1.57
CA LEU A 167 12.07 4.65 1.31
C LEU A 167 10.99 5.34 0.47
N ASN A 168 10.57 6.54 0.85
CA ASN A 168 9.54 7.28 0.12
C ASN A 168 9.98 7.63 -1.30
N LYS A 169 11.26 7.94 -1.49
CA LYS A 169 11.83 8.18 -2.82
C LYS A 169 11.67 6.96 -3.72
N GLN A 170 11.97 5.76 -3.22
CA GLN A 170 11.79 4.52 -3.96
C GLN A 170 10.31 4.18 -4.20
N VAL A 171 9.44 4.47 -3.23
CA VAL A 171 7.99 4.31 -3.39
C VAL A 171 7.49 5.15 -4.56
N PHE A 172 7.83 6.44 -4.61
CA PHE A 172 7.42 7.30 -5.72
C PHE A 172 8.03 6.89 -7.05
N ALA A 173 9.28 6.39 -7.04
CA ALA A 173 9.90 5.86 -8.24
C ALA A 173 9.12 4.65 -8.80
N LEU A 174 8.70 3.72 -7.94
CA LEU A 174 7.87 2.61 -8.35
C LEU A 174 6.51 3.05 -8.88
N LEU A 175 5.87 4.01 -8.22
CA LEU A 175 4.55 4.50 -8.63
C LEU A 175 4.59 5.31 -9.93
N LEU A 176 5.61 6.13 -10.14
CA LEU A 176 5.71 7.03 -11.29
C LEU A 176 6.44 6.39 -12.46
N LEU A 177 7.52 5.65 -12.20
CA LEU A 177 8.42 5.13 -13.23
C LEU A 177 8.34 3.62 -13.40
N ASN A 178 7.67 2.94 -12.49
CA ASN A 178 7.60 1.47 -12.42
C ASN A 178 8.99 0.82 -12.32
N ARG A 179 9.93 1.48 -11.67
CA ARG A 179 11.29 1.01 -11.43
C ARG A 179 11.91 1.70 -10.23
N PHE A 180 12.92 1.07 -9.63
CA PHE A 180 13.75 1.72 -8.63
C PHE A 180 14.68 2.74 -9.27
N ILE A 181 15.16 3.67 -8.46
CA ILE A 181 16.20 4.63 -8.85
C ILE A 181 17.45 4.37 -8.01
N GLY A 182 18.60 4.58 -8.60
CA GLY A 182 19.87 4.48 -7.87
C GLY A 182 19.97 5.56 -6.79
N GLU A 183 20.75 5.28 -5.74
CA GLU A 183 21.08 6.29 -4.76
C GLU A 183 21.99 7.35 -5.41
N ASN A 184 21.69 8.60 -5.17
CA ASN A 184 22.61 9.68 -5.56
C ASN A 184 23.90 9.57 -4.75
N PRO A 185 25.06 9.78 -5.37
CA PRO A 185 26.33 9.76 -4.67
C PRO A 185 26.43 10.86 -3.61
#